data_65d32295b4e60b94534f3360d6056b5f
#
_entry.id   65d32295b4e60b94534f3360d6056b5f
#
_cell.length_a   1.000
_cell.length_b   1.000
_cell.length_c   1.000
_cell.angle_alpha   90.00
_cell.angle_beta   90.00
_cell.angle_gamma   90.00
#
_symmetry.space_group_name_H-M   'P 1'
#
loop_
_entity.id
_entity.type
_entity.pdbx_description
1 polymer ?
#
loop_
_entity_poly.entity_id
_entity_poly.type
_entity_poly.pdbx_seq_one_letter_code
_entity_poly.pdbx_strand_id
1 'polypeptide(L)'
;MNQSLFVGFWNINLSPPIGNRWNKSKVDKKIKVSRVIQGLLKLDFDFLCLCEVSPEDMEFIDNSIQLIGMGYDYNIYRKNYGGLYFDTCVIFKNTFDFVQSKVEVDGEEKNKLKVFQKYEFLSGHLEERIIFYVTHWLSQLNDNKEKRRTVASFIKKDTNDEKKFFNKTKFVVLGDFNVEPYDSAILEGLRSTRDQKVISNNSSLFYNPFWKFLQIKEDQPSGTHHCTKNEFHHWHIYDQILVSGNFFRDGWNLDDNLVLVFDDKMISSLHNDSFSNPSDHLP
;
A
#
# COMPACT_ATOMS: atom_id res chain seq x y z
N MET A 1 25.46 12.23 0.17
CA MET A 1 24.10 12.69 0.53
C MET A 1 23.37 11.46 1.09
N ASN A 2 22.76 11.57 2.27
CA ASN A 2 21.90 10.49 2.76
C ASN A 2 20.66 10.49 1.87
N GLN A 3 20.50 9.43 1.10
CA GLN A 3 19.33 9.24 0.25
C GLN A 3 18.24 8.61 1.12
N SER A 4 17.06 9.20 1.12
CA SER A 4 15.87 8.68 1.81
C SER A 4 14.78 8.35 0.78
N LEU A 5 13.97 7.35 1.09
CA LEU A 5 12.81 6.96 0.30
C LEU A 5 11.58 6.98 1.22
N PHE A 6 10.63 7.85 0.91
CA PHE A 6 9.37 7.97 1.64
C PHE A 6 8.23 7.29 0.88
N VAL A 7 7.63 6.29 1.50
CA VAL A 7 6.55 5.49 0.91
C VAL A 7 5.33 5.56 1.82
N GLY A 8 4.18 5.91 1.24
CA GLY A 8 2.88 5.92 1.92
C GLY A 8 1.89 4.95 1.29
N PHE A 9 0.90 4.53 2.07
CA PHE A 9 -0.25 3.78 1.61
C PHE A 9 -1.53 4.30 2.28
N TRP A 10 -2.63 4.34 1.52
CA TRP A 10 -3.94 4.68 2.06
C TRP A 10 -5.06 3.97 1.29
N ASN A 11 -5.93 3.27 2.00
CA ASN A 11 -7.23 2.84 1.47
C ASN A 11 -8.20 4.03 1.55
N ILE A 12 -8.49 4.64 0.39
CA ILE A 12 -9.29 5.87 0.31
C ILE A 12 -10.80 5.62 0.28
N ASN A 13 -11.23 4.38 0.13
CA ASN A 13 -12.62 3.97 0.12
C ASN A 13 -13.50 4.86 -0.79
N LEU A 14 -13.02 5.20 -2.00
CA LEU A 14 -13.79 6.00 -2.98
C LEU A 14 -14.65 5.14 -3.88
N SER A 15 -14.11 4.05 -4.38
CA SER A 15 -14.77 3.16 -5.33
C SER A 15 -14.41 1.71 -5.06
N PRO A 16 -14.81 1.14 -3.89
CA PRO A 16 -14.59 -0.27 -3.63
C PRO A 16 -15.27 -1.12 -4.70
N PRO A 17 -14.59 -2.13 -5.29
CA PRO A 17 -15.19 -3.01 -6.25
C PRO A 17 -16.16 -3.97 -5.57
N ILE A 18 -17.44 -3.93 -5.95
CA ILE A 18 -18.47 -4.84 -5.46
C ILE A 18 -18.98 -5.69 -6.62
N GLY A 19 -18.60 -6.98 -6.61
CA GLY A 19 -18.85 -7.86 -7.76
C GLY A 19 -18.21 -7.30 -9.02
N ASN A 20 -19.00 -7.09 -10.08
CA ASN A 20 -18.53 -6.61 -11.38
C ASN A 20 -18.76 -5.10 -11.60
N ARG A 21 -18.77 -4.31 -10.53
CA ARG A 21 -18.98 -2.86 -10.62
C ARG A 21 -18.25 -2.10 -9.51
N TRP A 22 -18.01 -0.82 -9.77
CA TRP A 22 -17.52 0.13 -8.78
C TRP A 22 -18.66 0.67 -7.91
N ASN A 23 -18.48 0.69 -6.60
CA ASN A 23 -19.37 1.40 -5.67
C ASN A 23 -18.87 2.83 -5.48
N LYS A 24 -19.32 3.75 -6.36
CA LYS A 24 -18.77 5.11 -6.47
C LYS A 24 -19.24 6.02 -5.32
N SER A 25 -18.30 6.73 -4.74
CA SER A 25 -18.56 7.74 -3.72
C SER A 25 -19.09 9.06 -4.29
N LYS A 26 -19.75 9.85 -3.41
CA LYS A 26 -20.21 11.20 -3.73
C LYS A 26 -19.03 12.18 -3.94
N VAL A 27 -19.29 13.26 -4.68
CA VAL A 27 -18.29 14.30 -5.01
C VAL A 27 -17.66 14.91 -3.75
N ASP A 28 -18.45 15.18 -2.71
CA ASP A 28 -17.94 15.77 -1.45
C ASP A 28 -16.85 14.88 -0.80
N LYS A 29 -17.01 13.55 -0.84
CA LYS A 29 -15.99 12.63 -0.35
C LYS A 29 -14.73 12.69 -1.22
N LYS A 30 -14.89 12.77 -2.54
CA LYS A 30 -13.75 12.89 -3.48
C LYS A 30 -12.94 14.17 -3.23
N ILE A 31 -13.62 15.31 -2.99
CA ILE A 31 -12.97 16.58 -2.64
C ILE A 31 -12.14 16.43 -1.34
N LYS A 32 -12.73 15.83 -0.30
CA LYS A 32 -12.02 15.60 0.97
C LYS A 32 -10.79 14.70 0.79
N VAL A 33 -10.95 13.59 0.07
CA VAL A 33 -9.83 12.68 -0.25
C VAL A 33 -8.73 13.40 -1.03
N SER A 34 -9.07 14.18 -2.06
CA SER A 34 -8.09 14.96 -2.83
C SER A 34 -7.29 15.91 -1.93
N ARG A 35 -7.95 16.58 -0.96
CA ARG A 35 -7.27 17.46 0.00
C ARG A 35 -6.28 16.69 0.88
N VAL A 36 -6.67 15.51 1.42
CA VAL A 36 -5.75 14.68 2.22
C VAL A 36 -4.54 14.27 1.39
N ILE A 37 -4.76 13.76 0.18
CA ILE A 37 -3.68 13.40 -0.75
C ILE A 37 -2.76 14.60 -0.98
N GLN A 38 -3.29 15.78 -1.27
CA GLN A 38 -2.49 16.99 -1.45
C GLN A 38 -1.65 17.32 -0.21
N GLY A 39 -2.22 17.18 0.99
CA GLY A 39 -1.50 17.38 2.25
C GLY A 39 -0.36 16.40 2.43
N LEU A 40 -0.61 15.10 2.19
CA LEU A 40 0.41 14.07 2.27
C LEU A 40 1.55 14.31 1.26
N LEU A 41 1.23 14.63 0.00
CA LEU A 41 2.26 14.90 -1.02
C LEU A 41 3.12 16.13 -0.69
N LYS A 42 2.61 17.11 0.06
CA LYS A 42 3.41 18.24 0.58
C LYS A 42 4.45 17.82 1.63
N LEU A 43 4.31 16.65 2.24
CA LEU A 43 5.33 16.04 3.11
C LEU A 43 6.46 15.37 2.33
N ASP A 44 6.46 15.53 1.00
CA ASP A 44 7.54 15.08 0.11
C ASP A 44 7.66 13.56 -0.03
N PHE A 45 6.55 12.83 0.06
CA PHE A 45 6.53 11.40 -0.24
C PHE A 45 7.05 11.13 -1.66
N ASP A 46 7.91 10.10 -1.80
CA ASP A 46 8.38 9.66 -3.11
C ASP A 46 7.33 8.81 -3.81
N PHE A 47 6.61 7.99 -3.03
CA PHE A 47 5.52 7.14 -3.50
C PHE A 47 4.36 7.20 -2.52
N LEU A 48 3.14 7.41 -3.03
CA LEU A 48 1.90 7.26 -2.30
C LEU A 48 1.00 6.28 -3.04
N CYS A 49 0.81 5.10 -2.46
CA CYS A 49 -0.04 4.05 -3.02
C CYS A 49 -1.45 4.15 -2.45
N LEU A 50 -2.44 3.94 -3.30
CA LEU A 50 -3.85 4.03 -2.93
C LEU A 50 -4.57 2.74 -3.28
N CYS A 51 -5.63 2.39 -2.53
CA CYS A 51 -6.58 1.38 -2.97
C CYS A 51 -8.03 1.83 -2.78
N GLU A 52 -8.96 1.03 -3.31
CA GLU A 52 -10.37 1.36 -3.49
C GLU A 52 -10.60 2.63 -4.33
N VAL A 53 -9.81 2.75 -5.38
CA VAL A 53 -9.79 3.87 -6.32
C VAL A 53 -10.07 3.40 -7.75
N SER A 54 -10.97 4.09 -8.45
CA SER A 54 -11.23 3.87 -9.87
C SER A 54 -10.41 4.82 -10.76
N PRO A 55 -10.25 4.51 -12.06
CA PRO A 55 -9.63 5.45 -13.00
C PRO A 55 -10.30 6.84 -13.04
N GLU A 56 -11.64 6.88 -12.91
CA GLU A 56 -12.37 8.16 -12.90
C GLU A 56 -12.14 8.93 -11.59
N ASP A 57 -11.88 8.24 -10.46
CA ASP A 57 -11.51 8.89 -9.22
C ASP A 57 -10.13 9.54 -9.34
N MET A 58 -9.17 8.85 -9.96
CA MET A 58 -7.83 9.41 -10.17
C MET A 58 -7.86 10.60 -11.12
N GLU A 59 -8.68 10.57 -12.18
CA GLU A 59 -8.88 11.72 -13.06
C GLU A 59 -9.49 12.92 -12.29
N PHE A 60 -10.43 12.66 -11.38
CA PHE A 60 -11.00 13.70 -10.52
C PHE A 60 -9.95 14.27 -9.55
N ILE A 61 -9.16 13.42 -8.91
CA ILE A 61 -8.09 13.82 -7.97
C ILE A 61 -7.05 14.65 -8.70
N ASP A 62 -6.54 14.17 -9.84
CA ASP A 62 -5.52 14.89 -10.62
C ASP A 62 -6.03 16.25 -11.09
N ASN A 63 -7.25 16.33 -11.61
CA ASN A 63 -7.88 17.61 -11.99
C ASN A 63 -8.04 18.56 -10.78
N SER A 64 -8.23 18.03 -9.57
CA SER A 64 -8.43 18.84 -8.36
C SER A 64 -7.14 19.40 -7.78
N ILE A 65 -6.05 18.65 -7.82
CA ILE A 65 -4.78 19.01 -7.15
C ILE A 65 -3.61 19.22 -8.10
N GLN A 66 -3.75 18.89 -9.39
CA GLN A 66 -2.76 19.07 -10.45
C GLN A 66 -1.43 18.38 -10.11
N LEU A 67 -1.42 17.05 -10.07
CA LEU A 67 -0.27 16.22 -9.65
C LEU A 67 1.02 16.59 -10.40
N ILE A 68 0.96 16.77 -11.72
CA ILE A 68 2.12 17.17 -12.54
C ILE A 68 2.68 18.52 -12.07
N GLY A 69 1.82 19.48 -11.75
CA GLY A 69 2.24 20.79 -11.22
C GLY A 69 2.90 20.70 -9.85
N MET A 70 2.61 19.65 -9.09
CA MET A 70 3.26 19.34 -7.81
C MET A 70 4.54 18.51 -7.96
N GLY A 71 4.94 18.09 -9.16
CA GLY A 71 6.10 17.24 -9.40
C GLY A 71 5.81 15.74 -9.30
N TYR A 72 4.56 15.33 -9.44
CA TYR A 72 4.11 13.93 -9.36
C TYR A 72 3.44 13.48 -10.64
N ASP A 73 3.46 12.17 -10.87
CA ASP A 73 2.66 11.45 -11.86
C ASP A 73 1.97 10.28 -11.17
N TYR A 74 1.11 9.57 -11.87
CA TYR A 74 0.44 8.40 -11.32
C TYR A 74 0.25 7.29 -12.36
N ASN A 75 0.17 6.05 -11.88
CA ASN A 75 -0.21 4.91 -12.69
C ASN A 75 -1.35 4.12 -12.03
N ILE A 76 -2.39 3.84 -12.82
CA ILE A 76 -3.54 3.02 -12.44
C ILE A 76 -3.91 2.07 -13.56
N TYR A 77 -4.24 0.82 -13.23
CA TYR A 77 -4.64 -0.16 -14.21
C TYR A 77 -6.07 0.10 -14.69
N ARG A 78 -6.22 0.37 -15.99
CA ARG A 78 -7.50 0.79 -16.61
C ARG A 78 -8.32 -0.36 -17.22
N LYS A 79 -7.70 -1.54 -17.39
CA LYS A 79 -8.35 -2.67 -18.04
C LYS A 79 -9.12 -3.53 -17.06
N ASN A 80 -10.28 -4.04 -17.49
CA ASN A 80 -11.00 -5.10 -16.79
C ASN A 80 -10.38 -6.45 -17.16
N TYR A 81 -10.03 -7.26 -16.18
CA TYR A 81 -9.47 -8.59 -16.41
C TYR A 81 -10.53 -9.67 -16.11
N GLY A 82 -11.38 -9.95 -17.12
CA GLY A 82 -12.40 -10.99 -17.00
C GLY A 82 -13.41 -10.77 -15.86
N GLY A 83 -13.87 -9.52 -15.67
CA GLY A 83 -14.80 -9.14 -14.62
C GLY A 83 -14.16 -8.70 -13.30
N LEU A 84 -12.83 -8.79 -13.16
CA LEU A 84 -12.11 -8.26 -12.01
C LEU A 84 -11.69 -6.81 -12.24
N TYR A 85 -11.96 -5.97 -11.26
CA TYR A 85 -11.49 -4.60 -11.21
C TYR A 85 -10.26 -4.51 -10.31
N PHE A 86 -9.18 -3.95 -10.84
CA PHE A 86 -8.00 -3.61 -10.06
C PHE A 86 -8.16 -2.18 -9.56
N ASP A 87 -8.18 -2.04 -8.26
CA ASP A 87 -8.56 -0.85 -7.53
C ASP A 87 -7.38 -0.19 -6.80
N THR A 88 -6.17 -0.38 -7.33
CA THR A 88 -4.96 0.20 -6.77
C THR A 88 -4.30 1.18 -7.73
N CYS A 89 -3.66 2.20 -7.17
CA CYS A 89 -2.95 3.25 -7.89
C CYS A 89 -1.64 3.56 -7.18
N VAL A 90 -0.62 3.99 -7.92
CA VAL A 90 0.62 4.55 -7.38
C VAL A 90 0.77 5.98 -7.89
N ILE A 91 0.87 6.94 -6.97
CA ILE A 91 1.32 8.30 -7.23
C ILE A 91 2.80 8.34 -6.90
N PHE A 92 3.64 8.90 -7.76
CA PHE A 92 5.09 8.90 -7.61
C PHE A 92 5.72 10.20 -8.10
N LYS A 93 6.87 10.58 -7.51
CA LYS A 93 7.63 11.75 -7.95
C LYS A 93 8.19 11.55 -9.36
N ASN A 94 8.20 12.61 -10.15
CA ASN A 94 8.77 12.64 -11.52
C ASN A 94 10.27 12.34 -11.57
N THR A 95 10.95 12.23 -10.44
CA THR A 95 12.35 11.82 -10.33
C THR A 95 12.56 10.32 -10.47
N PHE A 96 11.48 9.54 -10.49
CA PHE A 96 11.49 8.10 -10.74
C PHE A 96 10.94 7.78 -12.12
N ASP A 97 11.66 6.93 -12.85
CA ASP A 97 11.23 6.47 -14.16
C ASP A 97 10.29 5.27 -14.00
N PHE A 98 9.03 5.45 -14.36
CA PHE A 98 8.07 4.34 -14.43
C PHE A 98 8.44 3.43 -15.61
N VAL A 99 8.67 2.15 -15.34
CA VAL A 99 9.06 1.16 -16.36
C VAL A 99 7.84 0.42 -16.88
N GLN A 100 7.09 -0.23 -15.99
CA GLN A 100 5.92 -1.01 -16.35
C GLN A 100 5.01 -1.32 -15.16
N SER A 101 3.76 -1.71 -15.48
CA SER A 101 2.87 -2.33 -14.51
C SER A 101 2.33 -3.66 -15.03
N LYS A 102 2.13 -4.61 -14.10
CA LYS A 102 1.56 -5.93 -14.37
C LYS A 102 0.50 -6.26 -13.32
N VAL A 103 -0.56 -6.92 -13.74
CA VAL A 103 -1.54 -7.51 -12.82
C VAL A 103 -1.39 -9.02 -12.83
N GLU A 104 -1.63 -9.64 -11.67
CA GLU A 104 -1.63 -11.08 -11.52
C GLU A 104 -2.99 -11.54 -11.01
N VAL A 105 -3.51 -12.60 -11.63
CA VAL A 105 -4.80 -13.21 -11.33
C VAL A 105 -4.61 -14.71 -11.27
N ASP A 106 -5.13 -15.34 -10.24
CA ASP A 106 -5.19 -16.79 -10.10
C ASP A 106 -6.61 -17.31 -10.37
N GLY A 107 -6.71 -18.56 -10.83
CA GLY A 107 -7.98 -19.24 -11.10
C GLY A 107 -8.56 -18.99 -12.48
N GLU A 108 -9.60 -19.79 -12.81
CA GLU A 108 -10.26 -19.80 -14.11
C GLU A 108 -11.67 -19.19 -14.03
N GLU A 109 -12.07 -18.52 -15.12
CA GLU A 109 -13.40 -17.95 -15.40
C GLU A 109 -14.16 -17.34 -14.20
N LYS A 110 -14.97 -18.15 -13.47
CA LYS A 110 -15.87 -17.68 -12.41
C LYS A 110 -15.21 -17.57 -11.01
N ASN A 111 -14.04 -18.18 -10.84
CA ASN A 111 -13.34 -18.24 -9.56
C ASN A 111 -12.00 -17.47 -9.56
N LYS A 112 -11.91 -16.41 -10.36
CA LYS A 112 -10.71 -15.59 -10.44
C LYS A 112 -10.42 -14.88 -9.13
N LEU A 113 -9.18 -14.97 -8.71
CA LEU A 113 -8.64 -14.31 -7.52
C LEU A 113 -7.68 -13.20 -7.96
N LYS A 114 -7.97 -11.97 -7.59
CA LYS A 114 -7.05 -10.85 -7.73
C LYS A 114 -5.87 -11.05 -6.79
N VAL A 115 -4.64 -11.15 -7.33
CA VAL A 115 -3.44 -11.42 -6.54
C VAL A 115 -2.72 -10.12 -6.19
N PHE A 116 -2.22 -9.39 -7.18
CA PHE A 116 -1.54 -8.11 -6.97
C PHE A 116 -1.56 -7.22 -8.23
N GLN A 117 -1.29 -5.94 -8.03
CA GLN A 117 -0.75 -5.05 -9.04
C GLN A 117 0.73 -4.79 -8.75
N LYS A 118 1.58 -5.04 -9.74
CA LYS A 118 3.01 -4.84 -9.68
C LYS A 118 3.37 -3.61 -10.47
N TYR A 119 4.16 -2.73 -9.87
CA TYR A 119 4.67 -1.51 -10.49
C TYR A 119 6.19 -1.50 -10.37
N GLU A 120 6.86 -1.22 -11.46
CA GLU A 120 8.32 -1.20 -11.56
C GLU A 120 8.81 0.18 -11.86
N PHE A 121 9.80 0.61 -11.08
CA PHE A 121 10.46 1.90 -11.20
C PHE A 121 11.97 1.76 -11.24
N LEU A 122 12.61 2.68 -11.96
CA LEU A 122 14.04 2.95 -11.87
C LEU A 122 14.25 4.31 -11.24
N SER A 123 15.21 4.40 -10.34
CA SER A 123 15.68 5.67 -9.82
C SER A 123 16.92 6.06 -10.57
N GLY A 124 16.85 7.09 -11.40
CA GLY A 124 18.01 7.60 -12.14
C GLY A 124 19.13 8.12 -11.23
N HIS A 125 18.78 8.57 -10.01
CA HIS A 125 19.76 9.06 -9.02
C HIS A 125 20.39 7.94 -8.19
N LEU A 126 19.69 6.81 -8.03
CA LEU A 126 20.10 5.71 -7.16
C LEU A 126 20.68 4.54 -7.95
N GLU A 127 20.52 4.50 -9.27
CA GLU A 127 20.75 3.32 -10.12
C GLU A 127 20.05 2.07 -9.58
N GLU A 128 18.88 2.26 -8.93
CA GLU A 128 18.16 1.25 -8.17
C GLU A 128 16.87 0.88 -8.87
N ARG A 129 16.60 -0.42 -8.92
CA ARG A 129 15.32 -0.97 -9.36
C ARG A 129 14.45 -1.24 -8.16
N ILE A 130 13.26 -0.60 -8.12
CA ILE A 130 12.28 -0.73 -7.05
C ILE A 130 11.00 -1.30 -7.63
N ILE A 131 10.48 -2.35 -7.00
CA ILE A 131 9.23 -2.98 -7.39
C ILE A 131 8.24 -2.90 -6.23
N PHE A 132 7.08 -2.33 -6.52
CA PHE A 132 5.94 -2.30 -5.62
C PHE A 132 4.93 -3.38 -5.99
N TYR A 133 4.52 -4.19 -5.01
CA TYR A 133 3.34 -5.04 -5.07
C TYR A 133 2.27 -4.35 -4.27
N VAL A 134 1.34 -3.68 -4.96
CA VAL A 134 0.20 -3.04 -4.32
C VAL A 134 -0.96 -4.02 -4.34
N THR A 135 -1.50 -4.33 -3.17
CA THR A 135 -2.48 -5.40 -3.01
C THR A 135 -3.65 -4.97 -2.14
N HIS A 136 -4.83 -5.48 -2.46
CA HIS A 136 -6.03 -5.36 -1.63
C HIS A 136 -6.62 -6.77 -1.50
N TRP A 137 -6.43 -7.37 -0.33
CA TRP A 137 -6.81 -8.75 -0.08
C TRP A 137 -8.30 -8.88 0.21
N LEU A 138 -8.81 -10.11 0.10
CA LEU A 138 -10.20 -10.42 0.40
C LEU A 138 -10.51 -10.12 1.86
N SER A 139 -11.65 -9.43 2.10
CA SER A 139 -12.13 -9.10 3.44
C SER A 139 -12.40 -10.35 4.29
N GLN A 140 -12.50 -10.17 5.61
CA GLN A 140 -12.78 -11.26 6.55
C GLN A 140 -14.25 -11.68 6.61
N LEU A 141 -15.14 -11.02 5.85
CA LEU A 141 -16.58 -11.32 5.85
C LEU A 141 -16.93 -12.77 5.46
N ASN A 142 -16.03 -13.46 4.77
CA ASN A 142 -16.12 -14.88 4.45
C ASN A 142 -14.82 -15.56 4.89
N ASP A 143 -14.84 -16.89 5.08
CA ASP A 143 -13.62 -17.64 5.34
C ASP A 143 -12.71 -17.67 4.10
N ASN A 144 -11.92 -16.63 3.93
CA ASN A 144 -11.00 -16.44 2.81
C ASN A 144 -9.53 -16.74 3.19
N LYS A 145 -9.30 -17.44 4.31
CA LYS A 145 -7.95 -17.69 4.85
C LYS A 145 -7.02 -18.34 3.82
N GLU A 146 -7.49 -19.40 3.16
CA GLU A 146 -6.69 -20.09 2.14
C GLU A 146 -6.44 -19.22 0.89
N LYS A 147 -7.41 -18.42 0.49
CA LYS A 147 -7.22 -17.50 -0.62
C LYS A 147 -6.18 -16.43 -0.31
N ARG A 148 -6.15 -15.88 0.91
CA ARG A 148 -5.11 -14.94 1.35
C ARG A 148 -3.73 -15.58 1.38
N ARG A 149 -3.61 -16.84 1.84
CA ARG A 149 -2.35 -17.60 1.76
C ARG A 149 -1.90 -17.82 0.31
N THR A 150 -2.83 -18.11 -0.59
CA THR A 150 -2.56 -18.24 -2.03
C THR A 150 -1.98 -16.93 -2.57
N VAL A 151 -2.63 -15.78 -2.32
CA VAL A 151 -2.14 -14.47 -2.74
C VAL A 151 -0.72 -14.22 -2.21
N ALA A 152 -0.49 -14.46 -0.92
CA ALA A 152 0.82 -14.30 -0.29
C ALA A 152 1.90 -15.16 -0.98
N SER A 153 1.60 -16.42 -1.29
CA SER A 153 2.54 -17.34 -1.97
C SER A 153 2.85 -16.91 -3.40
N PHE A 154 1.88 -16.37 -4.16
CA PHE A 154 2.12 -15.82 -5.49
C PHE A 154 3.06 -14.61 -5.44
N ILE A 155 2.83 -13.65 -4.54
CA ILE A 155 3.72 -12.49 -4.34
C ILE A 155 5.12 -12.99 -4.00
N LYS A 156 5.22 -13.94 -3.07
CA LYS A 156 6.51 -14.51 -2.67
C LYS A 156 7.23 -15.22 -3.80
N LYS A 157 6.51 -15.98 -4.61
CA LYS A 157 7.06 -16.65 -5.79
C LYS A 157 7.60 -15.64 -6.80
N ASP A 158 6.79 -14.62 -7.17
CA ASP A 158 7.18 -13.59 -8.14
C ASP A 158 8.42 -12.81 -7.65
N THR A 159 8.48 -12.43 -6.36
CA THR A 159 9.67 -11.77 -5.79
C THR A 159 10.92 -12.65 -5.84
N ASN A 160 10.78 -13.95 -5.63
CA ASN A 160 11.91 -14.87 -5.73
C ASN A 160 12.38 -15.05 -7.19
N ASP A 161 11.44 -15.09 -8.14
CA ASP A 161 11.75 -15.21 -9.56
C ASP A 161 12.45 -13.94 -10.07
N GLU A 162 11.98 -12.75 -9.70
CA GLU A 162 12.64 -11.47 -10.01
C GLU A 162 14.08 -11.41 -9.46
N LYS A 163 14.32 -11.89 -8.23
CA LYS A 163 15.67 -11.92 -7.64
C LYS A 163 16.67 -12.80 -8.40
N LYS A 164 16.22 -13.81 -9.11
CA LYS A 164 17.12 -14.65 -9.94
C LYS A 164 17.78 -13.88 -11.05
N PHE A 165 17.06 -12.87 -11.61
CA PHE A 165 17.58 -12.04 -12.69
C PHE A 165 18.25 -10.77 -12.18
N PHE A 166 17.72 -10.19 -11.08
CA PHE A 166 18.15 -8.90 -10.54
C PHE A 166 18.23 -8.97 -9.01
N ASN A 167 19.33 -9.47 -8.48
CA ASN A 167 19.52 -9.77 -7.06
C ASN A 167 19.52 -8.54 -6.13
N LYS A 168 19.77 -7.33 -6.69
CA LYS A 168 19.75 -6.05 -5.94
C LYS A 168 18.39 -5.39 -5.91
N THR A 169 17.39 -5.89 -6.66
CA THR A 169 16.06 -5.28 -6.69
C THR A 169 15.48 -5.12 -5.30
N LYS A 170 14.97 -3.95 -5.02
CA LYS A 170 14.25 -3.61 -3.79
C LYS A 170 12.76 -3.87 -4.00
N PHE A 171 12.13 -4.59 -3.07
CA PHE A 171 10.71 -4.91 -3.14
C PHE A 171 9.98 -4.28 -1.96
N VAL A 172 8.87 -3.65 -2.27
CA VAL A 172 7.89 -3.15 -1.30
C VAL A 172 6.58 -3.89 -1.55
N VAL A 173 6.06 -4.58 -0.55
CA VAL A 173 4.73 -5.21 -0.58
C VAL A 173 3.86 -4.44 0.36
N LEU A 174 2.80 -3.82 -0.16
CA LEU A 174 1.97 -2.93 0.63
C LEU A 174 0.50 -3.00 0.20
N GLY A 175 -0.39 -2.64 1.10
CA GLY A 175 -1.81 -2.65 0.80
C GLY A 175 -2.68 -2.85 2.02
N ASP A 176 -3.98 -2.96 1.75
CA ASP A 176 -4.96 -3.48 2.69
C ASP A 176 -4.94 -5.02 2.63
N PHE A 177 -4.31 -5.62 3.61
CA PHE A 177 -4.20 -7.09 3.72
C PHE A 177 -5.45 -7.72 4.35
N ASN A 178 -6.34 -6.92 4.93
CA ASN A 178 -7.51 -7.41 5.68
C ASN A 178 -7.18 -8.44 6.77
N VAL A 179 -5.92 -8.47 7.24
CA VAL A 179 -5.43 -9.32 8.34
C VAL A 179 -4.36 -8.59 9.15
N GLU A 180 -4.22 -8.99 10.39
CA GLU A 180 -3.22 -8.46 11.31
C GLU A 180 -1.78 -8.90 10.93
N PRO A 181 -0.74 -8.16 11.37
CA PRO A 181 0.67 -8.49 11.06
C PRO A 181 1.10 -9.88 11.49
N TYR A 182 0.42 -10.49 12.46
CA TYR A 182 0.72 -11.84 12.97
C TYR A 182 -0.05 -12.95 12.25
N ASP A 183 -0.88 -12.63 11.24
CA ASP A 183 -1.59 -13.68 10.47
C ASP A 183 -0.60 -14.56 9.70
N SER A 184 -0.93 -15.84 9.57
CA SER A 184 -0.08 -16.82 8.91
C SER A 184 0.18 -16.52 7.42
N ALA A 185 -0.75 -15.84 6.74
CA ALA A 185 -0.51 -15.40 5.36
C ALA A 185 0.62 -14.35 5.27
N ILE A 186 0.73 -13.46 6.29
CA ILE A 186 1.81 -12.48 6.39
C ILE A 186 3.10 -13.15 6.86
N LEU A 187 3.05 -13.92 7.98
CA LEU A 187 4.24 -14.51 8.57
C LEU A 187 4.86 -15.61 7.70
N GLU A 188 4.07 -16.59 7.31
CA GLU A 188 4.54 -17.77 6.59
C GLU A 188 4.44 -17.58 5.07
N GLY A 189 3.31 -17.04 4.58
CA GLY A 189 3.06 -16.84 3.17
C GLY A 189 4.02 -15.85 2.53
N LEU A 190 4.11 -14.63 3.03
CA LEU A 190 5.08 -13.62 2.60
C LEU A 190 6.47 -13.84 3.19
N ARG A 191 6.60 -14.66 4.24
CA ARG A 191 7.84 -14.83 5.01
C ARG A 191 8.31 -13.51 5.64
N SER A 192 7.47 -12.91 6.46
CA SER A 192 7.78 -11.64 7.11
C SER A 192 8.37 -11.81 8.50
N THR A 193 9.12 -10.83 8.95
CA THR A 193 9.69 -10.72 10.29
C THR A 193 9.55 -9.30 10.83
N ARG A 194 9.50 -9.15 12.15
CA ARG A 194 9.59 -7.86 12.85
C ARG A 194 10.99 -7.55 13.37
N ASP A 195 11.95 -8.42 13.12
CA ASP A 195 13.31 -8.33 13.64
C ASP A 195 14.27 -7.87 12.55
N GLN A 196 14.79 -6.64 12.69
CA GLN A 196 15.74 -6.04 11.74
C GLN A 196 17.07 -6.83 11.69
N LYS A 197 17.50 -7.45 12.80
CA LYS A 197 18.73 -8.25 12.82
C LYS A 197 18.56 -9.54 12.02
N VAL A 198 17.38 -10.14 12.06
CA VAL A 198 17.07 -11.34 11.27
C VAL A 198 17.06 -11.01 9.78
N ILE A 199 16.42 -9.90 9.39
CA ILE A 199 16.33 -9.56 7.96
C ILE A 199 17.65 -9.10 7.36
N SER A 200 18.51 -8.39 8.10
CA SER A 200 19.83 -7.99 7.60
C SER A 200 20.70 -9.18 7.22
N ASN A 201 20.50 -10.33 7.87
CA ASN A 201 21.18 -11.59 7.59
C ASN A 201 20.44 -12.49 6.56
N ASN A 202 19.17 -12.19 6.27
CA ASN A 202 18.35 -13.03 5.39
C ASN A 202 17.50 -12.20 4.41
N SER A 203 18.06 -11.88 3.24
CA SER A 203 17.37 -11.11 2.20
C SER A 203 16.14 -11.80 1.60
N SER A 204 15.88 -13.07 1.92
CA SER A 204 14.69 -13.77 1.45
C SER A 204 13.43 -13.41 2.24
N LEU A 205 13.58 -12.71 3.37
CA LEU A 205 12.47 -12.29 4.20
C LEU A 205 11.97 -10.88 3.80
N PHE A 206 10.79 -10.54 4.30
CA PHE A 206 10.29 -9.17 4.36
C PHE A 206 10.30 -8.66 5.79
N TYR A 207 10.65 -7.40 5.99
CA TYR A 207 10.50 -6.71 7.26
C TYR A 207 9.14 -6.04 7.31
N ASN A 208 8.42 -6.24 8.41
CA ASN A 208 7.15 -5.60 8.67
C ASN A 208 7.24 -4.71 9.91
N PRO A 209 7.37 -3.38 9.77
CA PRO A 209 7.45 -2.46 10.90
C PRO A 209 6.11 -2.24 11.61
N PHE A 210 4.99 -2.64 11.01
CA PHE A 210 3.64 -2.37 11.54
C PHE A 210 3.31 -3.14 12.82
N TRP A 211 4.12 -4.11 13.21
CA TRP A 211 4.03 -4.76 14.52
C TRP A 211 4.07 -3.79 15.70
N LYS A 212 4.69 -2.62 15.54
CA LYS A 212 4.76 -1.63 16.61
C LYS A 212 3.40 -1.03 16.99
N PHE A 213 2.42 -1.05 16.07
CA PHE A 213 1.08 -0.53 16.28
C PHE A 213 0.15 -1.51 17.02
N LEU A 214 0.58 -2.76 17.27
CA LEU A 214 -0.13 -3.69 18.14
C LEU A 214 -0.12 -3.23 19.62
N GLN A 215 0.81 -2.35 19.98
CA GLN A 215 0.83 -1.76 21.31
C GLN A 215 -0.05 -0.51 21.32
N ILE A 216 -1.09 -0.52 22.15
CA ILE A 216 -1.93 0.66 22.40
C ILE A 216 -1.09 1.71 23.12
N LYS A 217 -1.05 2.93 22.57
CA LYS A 217 -0.39 4.10 23.15
C LYS A 217 -1.39 5.26 23.16
N GLU A 218 -1.38 6.07 24.23
CA GLU A 218 -2.35 7.17 24.38
C GLU A 218 -2.23 8.25 23.29
N ASP A 219 -1.02 8.47 22.76
CA ASP A 219 -0.73 9.54 21.80
C ASP A 219 -0.57 9.06 20.34
N GLN A 220 -0.94 7.84 20.03
CA GLN A 220 -0.79 7.26 18.69
C GLN A 220 -2.06 6.50 18.27
N PRO A 221 -2.37 6.44 16.97
CA PRO A 221 -3.43 5.57 16.48
C PRO A 221 -3.20 4.12 16.91
N SER A 222 -4.27 3.45 17.31
CA SER A 222 -4.22 2.04 17.75
C SER A 222 -4.32 1.05 16.59
N GLY A 223 -4.29 1.53 15.34
CA GLY A 223 -4.40 0.74 14.14
C GLY A 223 -4.56 1.61 12.90
N THR A 224 -4.74 0.98 11.75
CA THR A 224 -4.92 1.64 10.45
C THR A 224 -6.38 1.64 9.98
N HIS A 225 -7.20 0.74 10.50
CA HIS A 225 -8.63 0.61 10.16
C HIS A 225 -9.50 0.62 11.40
N HIS A 226 -10.58 1.41 11.39
CA HIS A 226 -11.52 1.53 12.50
C HIS A 226 -12.87 0.90 12.19
N CYS A 227 -13.27 -0.13 12.95
CA CYS A 227 -14.54 -0.83 12.81
C CYS A 227 -15.34 -0.86 14.12
N THR A 228 -16.36 -0.01 14.23
CA THR A 228 -17.21 0.09 15.45
C THR A 228 -18.11 -1.13 15.66
N LYS A 229 -18.30 -1.99 14.65
CA LYS A 229 -19.18 -3.16 14.72
C LYS A 229 -18.51 -4.40 15.31
N ASN A 230 -17.20 -4.38 15.49
CA ASN A 230 -16.46 -5.48 16.09
C ASN A 230 -16.62 -5.44 17.62
N GLU A 231 -16.99 -6.56 18.25
CA GLU A 231 -17.24 -6.63 19.70
C GLU A 231 -15.95 -6.66 20.54
N PHE A 232 -14.82 -7.09 19.96
CA PHE A 232 -13.57 -7.29 20.68
C PHE A 232 -12.56 -6.18 20.43
N HIS A 233 -12.43 -5.73 19.18
CA HIS A 233 -11.45 -4.76 18.76
C HIS A 233 -12.06 -3.78 17.78
N HIS A 234 -11.99 -2.49 18.08
CA HIS A 234 -12.42 -1.45 17.14
C HIS A 234 -11.33 -1.07 16.14
N TRP A 235 -10.06 -1.26 16.51
CA TRP A 235 -8.91 -0.94 15.67
C TRP A 235 -8.24 -2.20 15.16
N HIS A 236 -7.86 -2.18 13.88
CA HIS A 236 -7.15 -3.24 13.18
C HIS A 236 -5.94 -2.67 12.43
N ILE A 237 -4.90 -3.47 12.24
CA ILE A 237 -3.71 -3.13 11.47
C ILE A 237 -3.79 -3.87 10.14
N TYR A 238 -4.74 -3.49 9.29
CA TYR A 238 -4.97 -4.12 7.98
C TYR A 238 -4.10 -3.53 6.88
N ASP A 239 -3.80 -2.23 6.97
CA ASP A 239 -2.94 -1.53 6.03
C ASP A 239 -1.50 -1.63 6.52
N GLN A 240 -0.64 -2.25 5.71
CA GLN A 240 0.74 -2.53 6.10
C GLN A 240 1.68 -2.28 4.92
N ILE A 241 2.94 -1.94 5.24
CA ILE A 241 4.04 -1.80 4.28
C ILE A 241 5.17 -2.72 4.72
N LEU A 242 5.49 -3.69 3.87
CA LEU A 242 6.57 -4.65 4.08
C LEU A 242 7.70 -4.35 3.09
N VAL A 243 8.95 -4.36 3.55
CA VAL A 243 10.12 -4.10 2.72
C VAL A 243 11.06 -5.30 2.67
N SER A 244 11.67 -5.55 1.51
CA SER A 244 12.62 -6.66 1.36
C SER A 244 13.95 -6.40 2.09
N GLY A 245 14.67 -7.48 2.40
CA GLY A 245 15.97 -7.40 3.06
C GLY A 245 17.05 -6.61 2.30
N ASN A 246 16.84 -6.31 1.01
CA ASN A 246 17.72 -5.45 0.24
C ASN A 246 17.69 -3.98 0.69
N PHE A 247 16.65 -3.55 1.41
CA PHE A 247 16.61 -2.24 2.07
C PHE A 247 17.45 -2.16 3.36
N PHE A 248 18.13 -3.23 3.75
CA PHE A 248 19.03 -3.28 4.91
C PHE A 248 20.47 -3.53 4.48
N ARG A 249 20.79 -3.26 3.21
CA ARG A 249 22.12 -3.48 2.60
C ARG A 249 22.51 -2.28 1.76
N ASP A 250 23.78 -2.21 1.40
CA ASP A 250 24.31 -1.22 0.48
C ASP A 250 24.08 0.24 0.94
N GLY A 251 24.11 0.47 2.27
CA GLY A 251 23.93 1.81 2.86
C GLY A 251 22.46 2.21 3.12
N TRP A 252 21.51 1.34 2.79
CA TRP A 252 20.10 1.55 3.14
C TRP A 252 19.81 1.11 4.58
N ASN A 253 18.95 1.86 5.24
CA ASN A 253 18.42 1.54 6.57
C ASN A 253 16.99 2.04 6.70
N LEU A 254 16.14 1.30 7.42
CA LEU A 254 14.80 1.74 7.73
C LEU A 254 14.77 2.30 9.16
N ASP A 255 14.30 3.53 9.30
CA ASP A 255 14.05 4.15 10.61
C ASP A 255 12.62 3.86 11.07
N ASP A 256 12.47 2.96 12.03
CA ASP A 256 11.17 2.60 12.60
C ASP A 256 10.46 3.79 13.27
N ASN A 257 11.19 4.83 13.69
CA ASN A 257 10.58 6.03 14.28
C ASN A 257 9.83 6.85 13.23
N LEU A 258 10.21 6.73 11.95
CA LEU A 258 9.55 7.42 10.83
C LEU A 258 8.40 6.60 10.21
N VAL A 259 8.12 5.39 10.72
CA VAL A 259 6.93 4.64 10.33
C VAL A 259 5.74 5.17 11.14
N LEU A 260 4.80 5.83 10.48
CA LEU A 260 3.70 6.55 11.11
C LEU A 260 2.36 6.10 10.54
N VAL A 261 1.30 6.28 11.31
CA VAL A 261 -0.09 6.25 10.86
C VAL A 261 -0.67 7.63 11.14
N PHE A 262 -1.23 8.29 10.14
CA PHE A 262 -1.72 9.66 10.24
C PHE A 262 -3.16 9.67 10.76
N ASP A 263 -3.36 10.10 12.00
CA ASP A 263 -4.68 10.31 12.57
C ASP A 263 -5.33 11.65 12.14
N ASP A 264 -6.56 11.88 12.56
CA ASP A 264 -7.31 13.11 12.23
C ASP A 264 -6.59 14.39 12.69
N LYS A 265 -5.80 14.34 13.79
CA LYS A 265 -5.03 15.50 14.25
C LYS A 265 -3.87 15.78 13.32
N MET A 266 -3.14 14.75 12.92
CA MET A 266 -2.04 14.88 11.98
C MET A 266 -2.55 15.37 10.62
N ILE A 267 -3.64 14.77 10.10
CA ILE A 267 -4.27 15.19 8.85
C ILE A 267 -4.74 16.65 8.93
N SER A 268 -5.37 17.04 10.03
CA SER A 268 -5.82 18.42 10.26
C SER A 268 -4.65 19.41 10.25
N SER A 269 -3.51 19.04 10.83
CA SER A 269 -2.31 19.88 10.83
C SER A 269 -1.74 20.15 9.43
N LEU A 270 -1.95 19.25 8.49
CA LEU A 270 -1.51 19.43 7.10
C LEU A 270 -2.29 20.54 6.36
N HIS A 271 -3.46 20.90 6.87
CA HIS A 271 -4.39 21.84 6.22
C HIS A 271 -4.63 23.11 7.00
N ASN A 272 -4.11 23.27 8.22
CA ASN A 272 -4.44 24.33 9.17
C ASN A 272 -5.96 24.48 9.41
N ASP A 273 -6.70 23.37 9.37
CA ASP A 273 -8.15 23.35 9.46
C ASP A 273 -8.60 22.07 10.20
N SER A 274 -9.76 22.13 10.86
CA SER A 274 -10.33 20.91 11.46
C SER A 274 -10.82 19.97 10.35
N PHE A 275 -10.21 18.83 10.24
CA PHE A 275 -10.50 17.86 9.20
C PHE A 275 -10.75 16.47 9.81
N SER A 276 -11.81 15.81 9.39
CA SER A 276 -12.03 14.41 9.70
C SER A 276 -11.68 13.55 8.51
N ASN A 277 -10.99 12.44 8.75
CA ASN A 277 -10.64 11.48 7.71
C ASN A 277 -11.90 11.01 6.96
N PRO A 278 -11.94 11.09 5.62
CA PRO A 278 -13.09 10.67 4.82
C PRO A 278 -13.18 9.14 4.64
N SER A 279 -12.17 8.40 5.07
CA SER A 279 -12.12 6.92 5.02
C SER A 279 -12.20 6.32 6.44
N ASP A 280 -12.64 5.10 6.56
CA ASP A 280 -12.51 4.26 7.76
C ASP A 280 -11.10 3.69 7.94
N HIS A 281 -10.23 3.91 6.96
CA HIS A 281 -8.79 3.66 7.04
C HIS A 281 -8.01 4.95 7.23
N LEU A 282 -6.92 4.88 8.01
CA LEU A 282 -5.95 5.97 8.20
C LEU A 282 -4.79 5.83 7.20
N PRO A 283 -4.27 6.93 6.65
CA PRO A 283 -3.08 6.90 5.80
C PRO A 283 -1.79 6.62 6.56
#